data_76e2f7956435bd140afca8edae0145a2
#
_entry.id   76e2f7956435bd140afca8edae0145a2
#
_cell.length_a   1.000
_cell.length_b   1.000
_cell.length_c   1.000
_cell.angle_alpha   90.00
_cell.angle_beta   90.00
_cell.angle_gamma   90.00
#
_symmetry.space_group_name_H-M   'P 1'
#
loop_
_entity.id
_entity.type
_entity.pdbx_description
1 polymer ?
#
loop_
_entity_poly.entity_id
_entity_poly.type
_entity_poly.pdbx_seq_one_letter_code
_entity_poly.pdbx_strand_id
1 'polypeptide(L)'
;MEKSLLFHFRRIGVEFIIFSVYAVFSISWAATGSLMPLISNDLALNTQQATLITSMIVVAKIFGASFTAFLVYKFGLKKGYFLGCILMSSGIFLSFVDSYSGILIIRFLTGLGSACSLVCLVPIAQQWFEKKALHFVISFNITSNLVGITLGLVLAESISNYFGNWRDSLSFYAWINLILLILWLFVGKDENKKEEKKNNAKDLIYALKSRVTWGMIIFYIGPILFLNSLFTFLPTFYAQYAGFSKELADFAKKEIPALANFAIIFGPYLGLFFKRKNISFKIMLLSGGACIFICGFCMLFLQNLVLIQIFAVLSGIFYSM
;
A
#
# COMPACT_ATOMS: atom_id res chain seq x y z
N MET A 1 13.17 6.50 -35.93
CA MET A 1 13.64 7.25 -34.76
C MET A 1 12.48 7.85 -33.94
N GLU A 2 11.57 8.59 -34.55
CA GLU A 2 10.43 9.25 -33.88
C GLU A 2 9.46 8.28 -33.15
N LYS A 3 9.08 7.16 -33.78
CA LYS A 3 8.20 6.14 -33.15
C LYS A 3 8.84 5.47 -31.92
N SER A 4 10.15 5.32 -31.91
CA SER A 4 10.90 4.77 -30.77
C SER A 4 10.94 5.77 -29.60
N LEU A 5 11.12 7.05 -29.89
CA LEU A 5 11.15 8.12 -28.91
C LEU A 5 9.76 8.28 -28.24
N LEU A 6 8.69 8.30 -29.05
CA LEU A 6 7.32 8.38 -28.54
C LEU A 6 6.94 7.19 -27.66
N PHE A 7 7.39 5.99 -28.01
CA PHE A 7 7.19 4.80 -27.19
C PHE A 7 7.91 4.90 -25.83
N HIS A 8 9.13 5.45 -25.83
CA HIS A 8 9.90 5.68 -24.60
C HIS A 8 9.21 6.68 -23.66
N PHE A 9 8.74 7.82 -24.19
CA PHE A 9 7.99 8.80 -23.41
C PHE A 9 6.70 8.23 -22.83
N ARG A 10 5.94 7.46 -23.61
CA ARG A 10 4.75 6.80 -23.14
C ARG A 10 5.04 5.80 -22.02
N ARG A 11 6.10 5.03 -22.12
CA ARG A 11 6.52 4.06 -21.11
C ARG A 11 6.85 4.74 -19.77
N ILE A 12 7.61 5.85 -19.82
CA ILE A 12 7.92 6.66 -18.63
C ILE A 12 6.63 7.26 -18.05
N GLY A 13 5.73 7.77 -18.89
CA GLY A 13 4.45 8.31 -18.47
C GLY A 13 3.55 7.26 -17.80
N VAL A 14 3.51 6.04 -18.32
CA VAL A 14 2.78 4.91 -17.70
C VAL A 14 3.33 4.62 -16.33
N GLU A 15 4.65 4.48 -16.20
CA GLU A 15 5.32 4.19 -14.94
C GLU A 15 5.07 5.28 -13.90
N PHE A 16 5.23 6.54 -14.29
CA PHE A 16 4.94 7.68 -13.43
C PHE A 16 3.50 7.66 -12.91
N ILE A 17 2.52 7.39 -13.79
CA ILE A 17 1.10 7.41 -13.40
C ILE A 17 0.78 6.24 -12.47
N ILE A 18 1.25 5.01 -12.76
CA ILE A 18 0.98 3.86 -11.90
C ILE A 18 1.56 4.07 -10.51
N PHE A 19 2.82 4.50 -10.45
CA PHE A 19 3.50 4.82 -9.20
C PHE A 19 2.75 5.90 -8.43
N SER A 20 2.45 7.03 -9.09
CA SER A 20 1.83 8.19 -8.44
C SER A 20 0.41 7.92 -7.96
N VAL A 21 -0.42 7.21 -8.74
CA VAL A 21 -1.80 6.84 -8.36
C VAL A 21 -1.81 6.06 -7.05
N TYR A 22 -0.92 5.06 -6.92
CA TYR A 22 -0.87 4.26 -5.70
C TYR A 22 -0.18 5.00 -4.54
N ALA A 23 0.81 5.84 -4.82
CA ALA A 23 1.44 6.70 -3.81
C ALA A 23 0.44 7.70 -3.22
N VAL A 24 -0.32 8.42 -4.05
CA VAL A 24 -1.33 9.40 -3.60
C VAL A 24 -2.45 8.74 -2.80
N PHE A 25 -2.90 7.54 -3.22
CA PHE A 25 -3.82 6.75 -2.40
C PHE A 25 -3.23 6.47 -1.01
N SER A 26 -1.96 6.03 -0.96
CA SER A 26 -1.28 5.68 0.29
C SER A 26 -1.05 6.90 1.19
N ILE A 27 -0.80 8.09 0.60
CA ILE A 27 -0.77 9.37 1.31
C ILE A 27 -2.13 9.61 2.00
N SER A 28 -3.22 9.54 1.25
CA SER A 28 -4.57 9.75 1.78
C SER A 28 -4.93 8.75 2.88
N TRP A 29 -4.53 7.50 2.72
CA TRP A 29 -4.76 6.46 3.73
C TRP A 29 -4.02 6.73 5.03
N ALA A 30 -2.72 7.02 4.97
CA ALA A 30 -1.89 7.32 6.13
C ALA A 30 -2.29 8.65 6.79
N ALA A 31 -2.58 9.68 5.99
CA ALA A 31 -3.07 10.97 6.47
C ALA A 31 -4.37 10.83 7.27
N THR A 32 -5.28 9.94 6.85
CA THR A 32 -6.50 9.66 7.63
C THR A 32 -6.16 9.12 9.03
N GLY A 33 -5.18 8.21 9.12
CA GLY A 33 -4.72 7.70 10.42
C GLY A 33 -4.15 8.79 11.32
N SER A 34 -3.30 9.67 10.76
CA SER A 34 -2.74 10.82 11.48
C SER A 34 -3.79 11.82 11.93
N LEU A 35 -4.79 12.09 11.10
CA LEU A 35 -5.87 13.04 11.38
C LEU A 35 -7.01 12.42 12.19
N MET A 36 -6.93 11.15 12.58
CA MET A 36 -8.00 10.45 13.28
C MET A 36 -8.45 11.16 14.58
N PRO A 37 -7.58 11.76 15.40
CA PRO A 37 -8.02 12.53 16.55
C PRO A 37 -8.94 13.70 16.19
N LEU A 38 -8.62 14.43 15.11
CA LEU A 38 -9.44 15.54 14.59
C LEU A 38 -10.80 15.02 14.06
N ILE A 39 -10.76 13.93 13.29
CA ILE A 39 -11.96 13.28 12.74
C ILE A 39 -12.87 12.79 13.85
N SER A 40 -12.30 12.15 14.87
CA SER A 40 -13.07 11.61 16.00
C SER A 40 -13.72 12.70 16.83
N ASN A 41 -13.03 13.82 17.04
CA ASN A 41 -13.58 14.95 17.78
C ASN A 41 -14.72 15.63 16.99
N ASP A 42 -14.54 15.83 15.69
CA ASP A 42 -15.51 16.50 14.82
C ASP A 42 -16.81 15.69 14.67
N LEU A 43 -16.71 14.36 14.59
CA LEU A 43 -17.84 13.46 14.40
C LEU A 43 -18.33 12.79 15.70
N ALA A 44 -17.76 13.16 16.86
CA ALA A 44 -18.04 12.57 18.17
C ALA A 44 -17.96 11.03 18.16
N LEU A 45 -16.90 10.45 17.51
CA LEU A 45 -16.76 9.01 17.34
C LEU A 45 -16.18 8.33 18.58
N ASN A 46 -16.67 7.14 18.86
CA ASN A 46 -15.98 6.23 19.78
C ASN A 46 -14.80 5.52 19.07
N THR A 47 -13.94 4.86 19.86
CA THR A 47 -12.74 4.18 19.35
C THR A 47 -13.05 3.13 18.29
N GLN A 48 -14.16 2.39 18.43
CA GLN A 48 -14.55 1.36 17.46
C GLN A 48 -14.94 1.98 16.12
N GLN A 49 -15.70 3.06 16.12
CA GLN A 49 -16.12 3.79 14.94
C GLN A 49 -14.90 4.42 14.22
N ALA A 50 -13.99 5.03 14.97
CA ALA A 50 -12.75 5.58 14.44
C ALA A 50 -11.89 4.51 13.76
N THR A 51 -11.73 3.35 14.41
CA THR A 51 -11.01 2.21 13.84
C THR A 51 -11.67 1.69 12.56
N LEU A 52 -13.01 1.68 12.50
CA LEU A 52 -13.74 1.20 11.34
C LEU A 52 -13.51 2.08 10.10
N ILE A 53 -13.36 3.40 10.25
CA ILE A 53 -13.04 4.31 9.14
C ILE A 53 -11.72 3.92 8.45
N THR A 54 -10.69 3.56 9.20
CA THR A 54 -9.41 3.14 8.64
C THR A 54 -9.45 1.71 8.10
N SER A 55 -10.15 0.81 8.79
CA SER A 55 -10.22 -0.61 8.45
C SER A 55 -11.11 -0.90 7.25
N MET A 56 -12.09 -0.03 6.94
CA MET A 56 -13.03 -0.21 5.83
C MET A 56 -12.30 -0.32 4.48
N ILE A 57 -11.19 0.38 4.30
CA ILE A 57 -10.32 0.25 3.12
C ILE A 57 -9.77 -1.17 2.99
N VAL A 58 -9.35 -1.78 4.11
CA VAL A 58 -8.79 -3.13 4.11
C VAL A 58 -9.89 -4.16 3.82
N VAL A 59 -11.07 -3.99 4.40
CA VAL A 59 -12.25 -4.83 4.10
C VAL A 59 -12.59 -4.77 2.60
N ALA A 60 -12.60 -3.58 2.01
CA ALA A 60 -12.85 -3.42 0.59
C ALA A 60 -11.81 -4.12 -0.30
N LYS A 61 -10.54 -4.11 0.11
CA LYS A 61 -9.46 -4.81 -0.64
C LYS A 61 -9.69 -6.31 -0.74
N ILE A 62 -10.36 -6.93 0.22
CA ILE A 62 -10.69 -8.37 0.16
C ILE A 62 -11.54 -8.69 -1.08
N PHE A 63 -12.52 -7.84 -1.37
CA PHE A 63 -13.38 -7.97 -2.55
C PHE A 63 -12.74 -7.39 -3.82
N GLY A 64 -11.79 -6.49 -3.65
CA GLY A 64 -11.19 -5.69 -4.72
C GLY A 64 -10.47 -6.52 -5.78
N ALA A 65 -9.82 -7.63 -5.42
CA ALA A 65 -9.14 -8.49 -6.39
C ALA A 65 -10.13 -9.12 -7.38
N SER A 66 -11.23 -9.68 -6.88
CA SER A 66 -12.29 -10.27 -7.73
C SER A 66 -13.00 -9.21 -8.56
N PHE A 67 -13.27 -8.05 -7.98
CA PHE A 67 -13.84 -6.90 -8.67
C PHE A 67 -12.93 -6.42 -9.81
N THR A 68 -11.63 -6.32 -9.58
CA THR A 68 -10.64 -5.95 -10.59
C THR A 68 -10.60 -6.96 -11.74
N ALA A 69 -10.56 -8.25 -11.40
CA ALA A 69 -10.57 -9.31 -12.41
C ALA A 69 -11.81 -9.21 -13.31
N PHE A 70 -12.99 -8.95 -12.74
CA PHE A 70 -14.22 -8.72 -13.50
C PHE A 70 -14.11 -7.50 -14.43
N LEU A 71 -13.59 -6.36 -13.94
CA LEU A 71 -13.45 -5.15 -14.75
C LEU A 71 -12.46 -5.35 -15.90
N VAL A 72 -11.30 -5.97 -15.63
CA VAL A 72 -10.28 -6.23 -16.65
C VAL A 72 -10.79 -7.23 -17.68
N TYR A 73 -11.49 -8.28 -17.25
CA TYR A 73 -12.10 -9.25 -18.16
C TYR A 73 -13.14 -8.61 -19.10
N LYS A 74 -14.02 -7.74 -18.56
CA LYS A 74 -15.12 -7.14 -19.32
C LYS A 74 -14.66 -5.99 -20.21
N PHE A 75 -13.77 -5.13 -19.74
CA PHE A 75 -13.44 -3.87 -20.40
C PHE A 75 -12.00 -3.79 -20.94
N GLY A 76 -11.18 -4.82 -20.70
CA GLY A 76 -9.74 -4.80 -21.00
C GLY A 76 -8.93 -4.09 -19.93
N LEU A 77 -7.59 -4.21 -20.02
CA LEU A 77 -6.69 -3.77 -18.95
C LEU A 77 -6.69 -2.24 -18.77
N LYS A 78 -6.61 -1.46 -19.86
CA LYS A 78 -6.61 0.01 -19.80
C LYS A 78 -7.88 0.57 -19.17
N LYS A 79 -9.04 0.16 -19.70
CA LYS A 79 -10.35 0.65 -19.22
C LYS A 79 -10.68 0.06 -17.86
N GLY A 80 -10.36 -1.22 -17.63
CA GLY A 80 -10.55 -1.88 -16.34
C GLY A 80 -9.78 -1.21 -15.22
N TYR A 81 -8.51 -0.86 -15.46
CA TYR A 81 -7.70 -0.08 -14.52
C TYR A 81 -8.33 1.29 -14.23
N PHE A 82 -8.70 2.03 -15.29
CA PHE A 82 -9.34 3.35 -15.14
C PHE A 82 -10.63 3.26 -14.31
N LEU A 83 -11.57 2.36 -14.70
CA LEU A 83 -12.86 2.19 -14.03
C LEU A 83 -12.71 1.72 -12.58
N GLY A 84 -11.71 0.87 -12.31
CA GLY A 84 -11.41 0.46 -10.95
C GLY A 84 -10.82 1.59 -10.12
N CYS A 85 -9.78 2.24 -10.64
CA CYS A 85 -9.05 3.26 -9.89
C CYS A 85 -9.84 4.58 -9.73
N ILE A 86 -10.83 4.88 -10.58
CA ILE A 86 -11.67 6.07 -10.42
C ILE A 86 -12.44 6.04 -9.09
N LEU A 87 -12.68 4.85 -8.53
CA LEU A 87 -13.28 4.72 -7.21
C LEU A 87 -12.43 5.34 -6.09
N MET A 88 -11.10 5.43 -6.28
CA MET A 88 -10.25 6.16 -5.31
C MET A 88 -10.55 7.66 -5.28
N SER A 89 -11.03 8.21 -6.40
CA SER A 89 -11.43 9.61 -6.47
C SER A 89 -12.77 9.88 -5.75
N SER A 90 -13.47 8.85 -5.27
CA SER A 90 -14.65 9.05 -4.41
C SER A 90 -14.34 9.85 -3.14
N GLY A 91 -13.07 9.91 -2.72
CA GLY A 91 -12.60 10.76 -1.63
C GLY A 91 -12.90 12.26 -1.82
N ILE A 92 -13.15 12.72 -3.05
CA ILE A 92 -13.58 14.10 -3.35
C ILE A 92 -14.89 14.44 -2.61
N PHE A 93 -15.78 13.46 -2.48
CA PHE A 93 -17.06 13.66 -1.81
C PHE A 93 -16.97 13.81 -0.29
N LEU A 94 -15.79 13.61 0.32
CA LEU A 94 -15.61 13.83 1.76
C LEU A 94 -15.88 15.27 2.18
N SER A 95 -15.62 16.26 1.31
CA SER A 95 -15.93 17.67 1.58
C SER A 95 -17.44 17.95 1.69
N PHE A 96 -18.28 17.05 1.20
CA PHE A 96 -19.74 17.24 1.13
C PHE A 96 -20.52 16.27 2.02
N VAL A 97 -19.84 15.37 2.72
CA VAL A 97 -20.48 14.30 3.50
C VAL A 97 -20.17 14.47 4.98
N ASP A 98 -21.23 14.69 5.77
CA ASP A 98 -21.14 14.82 7.23
C ASP A 98 -21.54 13.53 7.97
N SER A 99 -22.22 12.59 7.28
CA SER A 99 -22.68 11.36 7.90
C SER A 99 -21.55 10.33 8.02
N TYR A 100 -21.45 9.69 9.17
CA TYR A 100 -20.52 8.59 9.42
C TYR A 100 -20.64 7.45 8.38
N SER A 101 -21.87 7.05 8.07
CA SER A 101 -22.13 6.01 7.05
C SER A 101 -21.66 6.41 5.66
N GLY A 102 -21.85 7.67 5.29
CA GLY A 102 -21.34 8.19 4.02
C GLY A 102 -19.81 8.14 3.93
N ILE A 103 -19.13 8.49 5.01
CA ILE A 103 -17.66 8.38 5.10
C ILE A 103 -17.23 6.91 4.96
N LEU A 104 -17.91 5.96 5.59
CA LEU A 104 -17.61 4.53 5.45
C LEU A 104 -17.78 4.04 4.01
N ILE A 105 -18.84 4.47 3.31
CA ILE A 105 -19.06 4.12 1.90
C ILE A 105 -17.92 4.68 1.03
N ILE A 106 -17.54 5.94 1.22
CA ILE A 106 -16.42 6.54 0.48
C ILE A 106 -15.13 5.77 0.75
N ARG A 107 -14.86 5.39 2.00
CA ARG A 107 -13.70 4.58 2.37
C ARG A 107 -13.73 3.19 1.73
N PHE A 108 -14.88 2.56 1.67
CA PHE A 108 -15.04 1.28 0.98
C PHE A 108 -14.75 1.40 -0.52
N LEU A 109 -15.32 2.41 -1.19
CA LEU A 109 -15.06 2.67 -2.61
C LEU A 109 -13.57 2.96 -2.88
N THR A 110 -12.96 3.80 -2.05
CA THR A 110 -11.52 4.08 -2.12
C THR A 110 -10.69 2.81 -1.97
N GLY A 111 -11.07 1.91 -1.06
CA GLY A 111 -10.41 0.62 -0.87
C GLY A 111 -10.52 -0.31 -2.08
N LEU A 112 -11.70 -0.41 -2.70
CA LEU A 112 -11.91 -1.15 -3.95
C LEU A 112 -11.01 -0.62 -5.07
N GLY A 113 -10.96 0.71 -5.24
CA GLY A 113 -10.11 1.35 -6.24
C GLY A 113 -8.62 1.07 -6.01
N SER A 114 -8.17 1.10 -4.76
CA SER A 114 -6.78 0.80 -4.43
C SER A 114 -6.37 -0.64 -4.72
N ALA A 115 -7.29 -1.59 -4.55
CA ALA A 115 -7.06 -2.97 -4.94
C ALA A 115 -6.91 -3.11 -6.45
N CYS A 116 -7.70 -2.36 -7.24
CA CYS A 116 -7.56 -2.32 -8.70
C CYS A 116 -6.18 -1.83 -9.12
N SER A 117 -5.67 -0.77 -8.48
CA SER A 117 -4.33 -0.26 -8.76
C SER A 117 -3.25 -1.31 -8.51
N LEU A 118 -3.32 -2.01 -7.39
CA LEU A 118 -2.35 -3.03 -7.01
C LEU A 118 -2.41 -4.27 -7.92
N VAL A 119 -3.60 -4.78 -8.22
CA VAL A 119 -3.80 -5.99 -9.03
C VAL A 119 -3.40 -5.76 -10.48
N CYS A 120 -3.68 -4.60 -11.04
CA CYS A 120 -3.33 -4.26 -12.42
C CYS A 120 -1.85 -3.90 -12.61
N LEU A 121 -1.08 -3.64 -11.55
CA LEU A 121 0.32 -3.25 -11.62
C LEU A 121 1.16 -4.23 -12.45
N VAL A 122 1.10 -5.51 -12.12
CA VAL A 122 1.90 -6.54 -12.81
C VAL A 122 1.50 -6.69 -14.29
N PRO A 123 0.21 -6.85 -14.65
CA PRO A 123 -0.21 -6.91 -16.05
C PRO A 123 0.19 -5.66 -16.84
N ILE A 124 0.05 -4.46 -16.28
CA ILE A 124 0.46 -3.24 -16.96
C ILE A 124 1.99 -3.20 -17.16
N ALA A 125 2.76 -3.53 -16.12
CA ALA A 125 4.22 -3.59 -16.25
C ALA A 125 4.65 -4.60 -17.34
N GLN A 126 3.98 -5.74 -17.45
CA GLN A 126 4.26 -6.75 -18.48
C GLN A 126 3.98 -6.26 -19.91
N GLN A 127 3.03 -5.37 -20.11
CA GLN A 127 2.74 -4.77 -21.42
C GLN A 127 3.83 -3.79 -21.90
N TRP A 128 4.46 -3.09 -20.97
CA TRP A 128 5.31 -1.94 -21.27
C TRP A 128 6.79 -2.21 -21.10
N PHE A 129 7.16 -3.23 -20.31
CA PHE A 129 8.55 -3.49 -19.96
C PHE A 129 9.00 -4.89 -20.35
N GLU A 130 10.23 -4.99 -20.80
CA GLU A 130 10.87 -6.27 -21.12
C GLU A 130 11.08 -7.12 -19.86
N LYS A 131 11.14 -8.45 -20.04
CA LYS A 131 11.31 -9.41 -18.93
C LYS A 131 12.51 -9.09 -18.02
N LYS A 132 13.61 -8.54 -18.59
CA LYS A 132 14.81 -8.17 -17.83
C LYS A 132 14.56 -7.02 -16.85
N ALA A 133 13.75 -6.04 -17.23
CA ALA A 133 13.42 -4.87 -16.42
C ALA A 133 12.21 -5.09 -15.51
N LEU A 134 11.39 -6.09 -15.81
CA LEU A 134 10.10 -6.30 -15.17
C LEU A 134 10.19 -6.43 -13.65
N HIS A 135 11.13 -7.19 -13.12
CA HIS A 135 11.32 -7.35 -11.67
C HIS A 135 11.66 -6.02 -11.00
N PHE A 136 12.53 -5.23 -11.61
CA PHE A 136 12.87 -3.90 -11.09
C PHE A 136 11.65 -2.97 -11.06
N VAL A 137 10.90 -2.91 -12.17
CA VAL A 137 9.71 -2.06 -12.31
C VAL A 137 8.64 -2.44 -11.30
N ILE A 138 8.36 -3.74 -11.12
CA ILE A 138 7.38 -4.20 -10.12
C ILE A 138 7.83 -3.83 -8.70
N SER A 139 9.10 -4.09 -8.36
CA SER A 139 9.64 -3.73 -7.04
C SER A 139 9.61 -2.22 -6.81
N PHE A 140 9.96 -1.42 -7.81
CA PHE A 140 9.89 0.03 -7.75
C PHE A 140 8.45 0.51 -7.49
N ASN A 141 7.47 -0.04 -8.20
CA ASN A 141 6.06 0.32 -7.99
C ASN A 141 5.54 -0.06 -6.59
N ILE A 142 6.00 -1.16 -6.02
CA ILE A 142 5.65 -1.53 -4.64
C ILE A 142 6.13 -0.47 -3.65
N THR A 143 7.28 0.18 -3.91
CA THR A 143 7.79 1.25 -3.03
C THR A 143 6.89 2.49 -3.01
N SER A 144 6.02 2.68 -4.01
CA SER A 144 5.06 3.79 -4.05
C SER A 144 4.15 3.82 -2.82
N ASN A 145 3.76 2.64 -2.31
CA ASN A 145 2.98 2.53 -1.07
C ASN A 145 3.72 3.12 0.12
N LEU A 146 5.00 2.81 0.24
CA LEU A 146 5.84 3.22 1.37
C LEU A 146 6.14 4.70 1.33
N VAL A 147 6.49 5.21 0.14
CA VAL A 147 6.66 6.65 -0.11
C VAL A 147 5.37 7.38 0.25
N GLY A 148 4.23 6.87 -0.20
CA GLY A 148 2.92 7.44 0.10
C GLY A 148 2.60 7.45 1.59
N ILE A 149 2.80 6.34 2.31
CA ILE A 149 2.56 6.26 3.76
C ILE A 149 3.45 7.26 4.49
N THR A 150 4.75 7.31 4.18
CA THR A 150 5.69 8.22 4.83
C THR A 150 5.29 9.68 4.60
N LEU A 151 5.00 10.07 3.35
CA LEU A 151 4.54 11.41 3.04
C LEU A 151 3.21 11.74 3.72
N GLY A 152 2.28 10.78 3.79
CA GLY A 152 0.99 10.95 4.45
C GLY A 152 1.13 11.20 5.95
N LEU A 153 2.05 10.51 6.63
CA LEU A 153 2.33 10.73 8.05
C LEU A 153 2.96 12.11 8.31
N VAL A 154 3.89 12.52 7.45
CA VAL A 154 4.63 13.78 7.64
C VAL A 154 3.80 15.00 7.25
N LEU A 155 3.06 14.92 6.14
CA LEU A 155 2.38 16.08 5.55
C LEU A 155 0.94 16.26 6.03
N ALA A 156 0.32 15.28 6.69
CA ALA A 156 -1.09 15.29 7.04
C ALA A 156 -1.51 16.53 7.82
N GLU A 157 -0.79 16.86 8.88
CA GLU A 157 -1.10 18.01 9.75
C GLU A 157 -0.91 19.34 9.01
N SER A 158 0.20 19.49 8.25
CA SER A 158 0.49 20.71 7.50
C SER A 158 -0.56 20.99 6.43
N ILE A 159 -0.98 19.97 5.70
CA ILE A 159 -2.01 20.11 4.66
C ILE A 159 -3.39 20.33 5.28
N SER A 160 -3.71 19.66 6.40
CA SER A 160 -4.97 19.91 7.12
C SER A 160 -5.06 21.35 7.64
N ASN A 161 -3.97 21.88 8.16
CA ASN A 161 -3.90 23.26 8.61
C ASN A 161 -4.04 24.26 7.45
N TYR A 162 -3.46 23.96 6.29
CA TYR A 162 -3.57 24.79 5.10
C TYR A 162 -5.04 24.90 4.60
N PHE A 163 -5.77 23.79 4.58
CA PHE A 163 -7.19 23.79 4.18
C PHE A 163 -8.15 24.19 5.30
N GLY A 164 -7.68 24.28 6.53
CA GLY A 164 -8.49 24.63 7.71
C GLY A 164 -9.41 23.48 8.21
N ASN A 165 -9.51 22.37 7.48
CA ASN A 165 -10.27 21.20 7.90
C ASN A 165 -9.71 19.89 7.30
N TRP A 166 -10.02 18.76 7.93
CA TRP A 166 -9.55 17.45 7.52
C TRP A 166 -10.25 16.92 6.26
N ARG A 167 -11.51 17.31 6.02
CA ARG A 167 -12.32 16.83 4.87
C ARG A 167 -11.71 17.31 3.57
N ASP A 168 -11.44 18.61 3.46
CA ASP A 168 -10.87 19.20 2.25
C ASP A 168 -9.43 18.74 2.03
N SER A 169 -8.69 18.54 3.12
CA SER A 169 -7.34 17.96 3.07
C SER A 169 -7.35 16.55 2.45
N LEU A 170 -8.26 15.68 2.85
CA LEU A 170 -8.36 14.34 2.28
C LEU A 170 -8.95 14.34 0.87
N SER A 171 -9.88 15.25 0.58
CA SER A 171 -10.44 15.44 -0.77
C SER A 171 -9.38 15.92 -1.76
N PHE A 172 -8.44 16.74 -1.33
CA PHE A 172 -7.32 17.21 -2.16
C PHE A 172 -6.51 16.04 -2.76
N TYR A 173 -6.19 15.02 -1.97
CA TYR A 173 -5.52 13.84 -2.51
C TYR A 173 -6.36 13.08 -3.54
N ALA A 174 -7.67 13.04 -3.35
CA ALA A 174 -8.58 12.41 -4.30
C ALA A 174 -8.67 13.18 -5.63
N TRP A 175 -8.58 14.50 -5.61
CA TRP A 175 -8.46 15.34 -6.81
C TRP A 175 -7.16 15.05 -7.57
N ILE A 176 -6.03 14.91 -6.87
CA ILE A 176 -4.75 14.53 -7.51
C ILE A 176 -4.91 13.16 -8.20
N ASN A 177 -5.53 12.18 -7.53
CA ASN A 177 -5.81 10.88 -8.14
C ASN A 177 -6.67 10.99 -9.41
N LEU A 178 -7.70 11.81 -9.38
CA LEU A 178 -8.56 12.02 -10.56
C LEU A 178 -7.77 12.59 -11.74
N ILE A 179 -6.92 13.58 -11.51
CA ILE A 179 -6.05 14.17 -12.54
C ILE A 179 -5.12 13.10 -13.13
N LEU A 180 -4.46 12.30 -12.30
CA LEU A 180 -3.59 11.21 -12.74
C LEU A 180 -4.34 10.17 -13.58
N LEU A 181 -5.59 9.85 -13.20
CA LEU A 181 -6.42 8.91 -13.95
C LEU A 181 -6.90 9.48 -15.29
N ILE A 182 -7.15 10.77 -15.37
CA ILE A 182 -7.43 11.43 -16.67
C ILE A 182 -6.19 11.34 -17.56
N LEU A 183 -4.98 11.60 -17.03
CA LEU A 183 -3.74 11.44 -17.79
C LEU A 183 -3.52 9.99 -18.24
N TRP A 184 -3.95 8.99 -17.45
CA TRP A 184 -3.91 7.58 -17.83
C TRP A 184 -4.67 7.29 -19.15
N LEU A 185 -5.79 7.94 -19.38
CA LEU A 185 -6.58 7.73 -20.62
C LEU A 185 -5.79 8.06 -21.88
N PHE A 186 -4.87 9.04 -21.81
CA PHE A 186 -4.03 9.45 -22.94
C PHE A 186 -2.80 8.56 -23.12
N VAL A 187 -2.23 8.06 -22.03
CA VAL A 187 -0.95 7.32 -22.04
C VAL A 187 -1.16 5.81 -22.12
N GLY A 188 -2.15 5.30 -21.41
CA GLY A 188 -2.45 3.88 -21.33
C GLY A 188 -2.76 3.25 -22.69
N LYS A 189 -2.39 1.98 -22.88
CA LYS A 189 -2.61 1.21 -24.11
C LYS A 189 -3.59 0.08 -23.83
N ASP A 190 -4.52 -0.16 -24.75
CA ASP A 190 -5.26 -1.41 -24.79
C ASP A 190 -4.45 -2.45 -25.55
N GLU A 191 -4.30 -3.64 -25.00
CA GLU A 191 -3.83 -4.76 -25.79
C GLU A 191 -4.80 -5.08 -26.91
N ASN A 192 -4.26 -5.25 -28.15
CA ASN A 192 -5.02 -5.97 -29.16
C ASN A 192 -5.33 -7.35 -28.58
N LYS A 193 -6.60 -7.72 -28.53
CA LYS A 193 -7.12 -9.02 -28.04
C LYS A 193 -6.57 -10.20 -28.87
N LYS A 194 -5.23 -10.38 -28.90
CA LYS A 194 -4.63 -11.60 -29.39
C LYS A 194 -4.43 -12.49 -28.18
N GLU A 195 -5.37 -13.47 -28.06
CA GLU A 195 -5.25 -14.62 -27.16
C GLU A 195 -5.03 -14.30 -25.68
N GLU A 196 -5.98 -13.61 -25.03
CA GLU A 196 -6.22 -13.89 -23.64
C GLU A 196 -6.58 -15.37 -23.54
N LYS A 197 -5.63 -16.19 -23.05
CA LYS A 197 -5.99 -17.48 -22.47
C LYS A 197 -7.17 -17.18 -21.54
N LYS A 198 -8.36 -17.69 -21.90
CA LYS A 198 -9.52 -17.63 -21.01
C LYS A 198 -9.03 -18.16 -19.66
N ASN A 199 -8.79 -17.25 -18.70
CA ASN A 199 -8.63 -17.65 -17.31
C ASN A 199 -9.93 -18.30 -16.91
N ASN A 200 -9.99 -19.60 -17.08
CA ASN A 200 -11.16 -20.38 -16.74
C ASN A 200 -11.30 -20.31 -15.22
N ALA A 201 -12.53 -20.19 -14.73
CA ALA A 201 -12.85 -20.37 -13.31
C ALA A 201 -12.20 -21.64 -12.73
N LYS A 202 -11.91 -22.62 -13.57
CA LYS A 202 -11.16 -23.85 -13.25
C LYS A 202 -9.73 -23.57 -12.78
N ASP A 203 -9.04 -22.56 -13.36
CA ASP A 203 -7.64 -22.21 -12.95
C ASP A 203 -7.64 -21.58 -11.57
N LEU A 204 -8.66 -20.75 -11.25
CA LEU A 204 -8.83 -20.19 -9.91
C LEU A 204 -9.13 -21.30 -8.87
N ILE A 205 -10.03 -22.23 -9.20
CA ILE A 205 -10.36 -23.35 -8.33
C ILE A 205 -9.13 -24.25 -8.13
N TYR A 206 -8.34 -24.47 -9.17
CA TYR A 206 -7.09 -25.22 -9.09
C TYR A 206 -6.08 -24.52 -8.16
N ALA A 207 -5.89 -23.22 -8.31
CA ALA A 207 -5.03 -22.43 -7.44
C ALA A 207 -5.47 -22.49 -5.98
N LEU A 208 -6.78 -22.37 -5.70
CA LEU A 208 -7.35 -22.46 -4.36
C LEU A 208 -7.24 -23.87 -3.74
N LYS A 209 -7.17 -24.91 -4.55
CA LYS A 209 -6.93 -26.30 -4.09
C LYS A 209 -5.45 -26.61 -3.84
N SER A 210 -4.55 -25.78 -4.31
CA SER A 210 -3.10 -26.00 -4.18
C SER A 210 -2.62 -25.80 -2.75
N ARG A 211 -1.96 -26.81 -2.17
CA ARG A 211 -1.30 -26.70 -0.85
C ARG A 211 -0.22 -25.62 -0.84
N VAL A 212 0.45 -25.40 -1.96
CA VAL A 212 1.49 -24.35 -2.10
C VAL A 212 0.86 -22.97 -1.95
N THR A 213 -0.30 -22.73 -2.56
CA THR A 213 -1.04 -21.46 -2.43
C THR A 213 -1.38 -21.16 -0.98
N TRP A 214 -1.93 -22.11 -0.25
CA TRP A 214 -2.26 -21.95 1.17
C TRP A 214 -1.01 -21.80 2.04
N GLY A 215 0.05 -22.52 1.75
CA GLY A 215 1.33 -22.35 2.41
C GLY A 215 1.89 -20.95 2.26
N MET A 216 1.83 -20.38 1.06
CA MET A 216 2.25 -19.00 0.80
C MET A 216 1.35 -17.98 1.52
N ILE A 217 0.02 -18.16 1.48
CA ILE A 217 -0.93 -17.28 2.16
C ILE A 217 -0.65 -17.24 3.66
N ILE A 218 -0.55 -18.41 4.32
CA ILE A 218 -0.29 -18.49 5.76
C ILE A 218 1.05 -17.86 6.10
N PHE A 219 2.07 -18.12 5.27
CA PHE A 219 3.40 -17.56 5.47
C PHE A 219 3.42 -16.04 5.40
N TYR A 220 2.69 -15.43 4.44
CA TYR A 220 2.61 -13.97 4.29
C TYR A 220 1.78 -13.29 5.36
N ILE A 221 0.69 -13.93 5.80
CA ILE A 221 -0.21 -13.36 6.83
C ILE A 221 0.55 -13.11 8.15
N GLY A 222 1.37 -14.04 8.61
CA GLY A 222 2.06 -13.95 9.88
C GLY A 222 2.91 -12.68 10.05
N PRO A 223 3.95 -12.47 9.23
CA PRO A 223 4.79 -11.28 9.29
C PRO A 223 4.02 -9.96 9.07
N ILE A 224 3.04 -9.95 8.15
CA ILE A 224 2.24 -8.75 7.88
C ILE A 224 1.41 -8.36 9.10
N LEU A 225 0.68 -9.30 9.68
CA LEU A 225 -0.13 -9.04 10.87
C LEU A 225 0.76 -8.63 12.05
N PHE A 226 1.88 -9.31 12.24
CA PHE A 226 2.80 -9.01 13.33
C PHE A 226 3.35 -7.58 13.23
N LEU A 227 3.92 -7.19 12.08
CA LEU A 227 4.49 -5.85 11.90
C LEU A 227 3.43 -4.75 11.97
N ASN A 228 2.27 -4.93 11.32
CA ASN A 228 1.21 -3.93 11.39
C ASN A 228 0.68 -3.77 12.82
N SER A 229 0.49 -4.88 13.54
CA SER A 229 0.07 -4.82 14.94
C SER A 229 1.13 -4.15 15.80
N LEU A 230 2.39 -4.53 15.63
CA LEU A 230 3.51 -3.95 16.36
C LEU A 230 3.54 -2.42 16.18
N PHE A 231 3.59 -1.93 14.94
CA PHE A 231 3.66 -0.49 14.67
C PHE A 231 2.39 0.27 15.11
N THR A 232 1.24 -0.38 15.10
CA THR A 232 -0.02 0.23 15.57
C THR A 232 -0.05 0.37 17.09
N PHE A 233 0.40 -0.65 17.82
CA PHE A 233 0.28 -0.69 19.28
C PHE A 233 1.55 -0.28 20.03
N LEU A 234 2.72 -0.26 19.38
CA LEU A 234 3.99 0.10 19.98
C LEU A 234 3.97 1.47 20.71
N PRO A 235 3.37 2.54 20.13
CA PRO A 235 3.26 3.83 20.81
C PRO A 235 2.44 3.74 22.10
N THR A 236 1.32 3.02 22.07
CA THR A 236 0.46 2.81 23.25
C THR A 236 1.18 2.00 24.29
N PHE A 237 1.91 0.96 23.88
CA PHE A 237 2.71 0.14 24.76
C PHE A 237 3.79 0.96 25.49
N TYR A 238 4.51 1.81 24.77
CA TYR A 238 5.54 2.66 25.38
C TYR A 238 4.95 3.69 26.34
N ALA A 239 3.81 4.29 25.98
CA ALA A 239 3.17 5.31 26.83
C ALA A 239 2.53 4.73 28.11
N GLN A 240 1.96 3.52 28.05
CA GLN A 240 1.14 2.98 29.12
C GLN A 240 1.84 1.90 29.96
N TYR A 241 2.69 1.08 29.37
CA TYR A 241 3.20 -0.12 30.02
C TYR A 241 4.72 -0.13 30.27
N ALA A 242 5.49 0.56 29.42
CA ALA A 242 6.94 0.52 29.52
C ALA A 242 7.54 1.67 30.36
N GLY A 243 6.71 2.59 30.84
CA GLY A 243 7.18 3.75 31.63
C GLY A 243 8.08 4.70 30.85
N PHE A 244 8.01 4.69 29.53
CA PHE A 244 8.81 5.55 28.68
C PHE A 244 8.32 7.00 28.72
N SER A 245 9.24 7.92 28.42
CA SER A 245 8.88 9.33 28.29
C SER A 245 7.86 9.56 27.18
N LYS A 246 7.07 10.62 27.31
CA LYS A 246 6.12 11.03 26.27
C LYS A 246 6.81 11.24 24.92
N GLU A 247 8.04 11.77 24.93
CA GLU A 247 8.86 11.97 23.74
C GLU A 247 9.16 10.67 23.00
N LEU A 248 9.47 9.58 23.71
CA LEU A 248 9.71 8.27 23.10
C LEU A 248 8.43 7.68 22.51
N ALA A 249 7.29 7.86 23.15
CA ALA A 249 6.00 7.40 22.63
C ALA A 249 5.60 8.17 21.34
N ASP A 250 5.82 9.48 21.29
CA ASP A 250 5.58 10.32 20.12
C ASP A 250 6.55 9.98 18.97
N PHE A 251 7.82 9.74 19.31
CA PHE A 251 8.80 9.24 18.36
C PHE A 251 8.40 7.86 17.79
N ALA A 252 7.98 6.93 18.63
CA ALA A 252 7.55 5.61 18.20
C ALA A 252 6.37 5.66 17.23
N LYS A 253 5.49 6.65 17.40
CA LYS A 253 4.32 6.81 16.54
C LYS A 253 4.67 7.24 15.10
N LYS A 254 5.64 8.10 14.92
CA LYS A 254 5.98 8.70 13.62
C LYS A 254 7.22 8.07 12.97
N GLU A 255 8.30 7.96 13.71
CA GLU A 255 9.63 7.67 13.17
C GLU A 255 9.87 6.17 12.96
N ILE A 256 9.42 5.32 13.89
CA ILE A 256 9.69 3.88 13.80
C ILE A 256 9.03 3.26 12.56
N PRO A 257 7.73 3.48 12.29
CA PRO A 257 7.12 2.98 11.07
C PRO A 257 7.74 3.60 9.80
N ALA A 258 8.12 4.88 9.84
CA ALA A 258 8.75 5.56 8.71
C ALA A 258 10.11 4.94 8.37
N LEU A 259 10.96 4.69 9.37
CA LEU A 259 12.26 4.04 9.20
C LEU A 259 12.14 2.61 8.69
N ALA A 260 11.23 1.82 9.25
CA ALA A 260 10.97 0.46 8.79
C ALA A 260 10.48 0.45 7.34
N ASN A 261 9.54 1.31 6.99
CA ASN A 261 9.02 1.44 5.63
C ASN A 261 10.12 1.88 4.64
N PHE A 262 10.96 2.83 5.01
CA PHE A 262 12.10 3.24 4.17
C PHE A 262 13.06 2.07 3.94
N ALA A 263 13.32 1.28 4.97
CA ALA A 263 14.23 0.14 4.91
C ALA A 263 13.75 -1.02 4.03
N ILE A 264 12.45 -1.12 3.75
CA ILE A 264 11.86 -2.12 2.83
C ILE A 264 12.49 -2.02 1.42
N ILE A 265 12.95 -0.86 1.00
CA ILE A 265 13.61 -0.66 -0.30
C ILE A 265 14.86 -1.54 -0.43
N PHE A 266 15.54 -1.85 0.67
CA PHE A 266 16.80 -2.59 0.67
C PHE A 266 16.63 -4.11 0.69
N GLY A 267 15.48 -4.64 1.12
CA GLY A 267 15.27 -6.08 1.23
C GLY A 267 15.39 -6.87 -0.07
N PRO A 268 14.87 -6.40 -1.23
CA PRO A 268 15.07 -7.09 -2.51
C PRO A 268 16.55 -7.26 -2.89
N TYR A 269 17.42 -6.32 -2.52
CA TYR A 269 18.87 -6.45 -2.76
C TYR A 269 19.47 -7.55 -1.89
N LEU A 270 19.03 -7.67 -0.63
CA LEU A 270 19.43 -8.76 0.26
C LEU A 270 18.95 -10.11 -0.29
N GLY A 271 17.72 -10.18 -0.79
CA GLY A 271 17.17 -11.36 -1.45
C GLY A 271 17.96 -11.77 -2.69
N LEU A 272 18.36 -10.81 -3.54
CA LEU A 272 19.24 -11.06 -4.67
C LEU A 272 20.62 -11.56 -4.25
N PHE A 273 21.20 -11.02 -3.18
CA PHE A 273 22.47 -11.48 -2.63
C PHE A 273 22.38 -12.95 -2.18
N PHE A 274 21.35 -13.35 -1.45
CA PHE A 274 21.13 -14.73 -1.04
C PHE A 274 20.92 -15.67 -2.21
N LYS A 275 20.17 -15.22 -3.23
CA LYS A 275 20.01 -15.98 -4.50
C LYS A 275 21.35 -16.22 -5.20
N ARG A 276 22.23 -15.23 -5.24
CA ARG A 276 23.60 -15.37 -5.80
C ARG A 276 24.47 -16.37 -5.02
N LYS A 277 24.20 -16.54 -3.74
CA LYS A 277 24.87 -17.52 -2.87
C LYS A 277 24.22 -18.90 -2.91
N ASN A 278 23.27 -19.14 -3.83
CA ASN A 278 22.51 -20.40 -3.96
C ASN A 278 21.77 -20.81 -2.68
N ILE A 279 21.39 -19.86 -1.83
CA ILE A 279 20.56 -20.13 -0.66
C ILE A 279 19.14 -20.43 -1.14
N SER A 280 18.56 -21.53 -0.64
CA SER A 280 17.22 -21.94 -1.07
C SER A 280 16.17 -20.91 -0.66
N PHE A 281 15.17 -20.70 -1.50
CA PHE A 281 14.06 -19.79 -1.24
C PHE A 281 13.34 -20.09 0.09
N LYS A 282 13.23 -21.38 0.46
CA LYS A 282 12.63 -21.80 1.73
C LYS A 282 13.44 -21.28 2.95
N ILE A 283 14.76 -21.37 2.91
CA ILE A 283 15.63 -20.87 4.00
C ILE A 283 15.53 -19.35 4.08
N MET A 284 15.52 -18.67 2.95
CA MET A 284 15.36 -17.23 2.86
C MET A 284 14.07 -16.75 3.52
N LEU A 285 12.95 -17.38 3.19
CA LEU A 285 11.64 -17.07 3.78
C LEU A 285 11.63 -17.32 5.29
N LEU A 286 12.10 -18.48 5.73
CA LEU A 286 12.09 -18.83 7.16
C LEU A 286 13.00 -17.90 7.99
N SER A 287 14.20 -17.59 7.48
CA SER A 287 15.11 -16.67 8.16
C SER A 287 14.56 -15.25 8.20
N GLY A 288 13.97 -14.75 7.12
CA GLY A 288 13.31 -13.44 7.07
C GLY A 288 12.18 -13.33 8.08
N GLY A 289 11.29 -14.30 8.11
CA GLY A 289 10.19 -14.36 9.09
C GLY A 289 10.70 -14.41 10.54
N ALA A 290 11.68 -15.27 10.83
CA ALA A 290 12.28 -15.34 12.17
C ALA A 290 12.96 -14.03 12.59
N CYS A 291 13.70 -13.38 11.68
CA CYS A 291 14.33 -12.09 11.96
C CYS A 291 13.30 -10.99 12.25
N ILE A 292 12.18 -10.95 11.53
CA ILE A 292 11.09 -10.01 11.81
C ILE A 292 10.56 -10.18 13.23
N PHE A 293 10.27 -11.41 13.64
CA PHE A 293 9.78 -11.67 15.00
C PHE A 293 10.81 -11.31 16.07
N ILE A 294 12.08 -11.64 15.85
CA ILE A 294 13.18 -11.28 16.78
C ILE A 294 13.30 -9.76 16.88
N CYS A 295 13.34 -9.04 15.76
CA CYS A 295 13.43 -7.58 15.76
C CYS A 295 12.24 -6.95 16.49
N GLY A 296 11.01 -7.41 16.19
CA GLY A 296 9.82 -6.91 16.85
C GLY A 296 9.78 -7.20 18.34
N PHE A 297 10.20 -8.39 18.74
CA PHE A 297 10.31 -8.75 20.16
C PHE A 297 11.35 -7.87 20.87
N CYS A 298 12.53 -7.66 20.28
CA CYS A 298 13.55 -6.78 20.82
C CYS A 298 13.03 -5.34 21.02
N MET A 299 12.26 -4.80 20.06
CA MET A 299 11.69 -3.46 20.19
C MET A 299 10.75 -3.30 21.40
N LEU A 300 10.09 -4.38 21.87
CA LEU A 300 9.24 -4.32 23.07
C LEU A 300 10.00 -4.17 24.38
N PHE A 301 11.25 -4.66 24.44
CA PHE A 301 12.03 -4.70 25.70
C PHE A 301 13.17 -3.68 25.73
N LEU A 302 13.49 -3.05 24.62
CA LEU A 302 14.58 -2.08 24.57
C LEU A 302 14.11 -0.69 25.02
N GLN A 303 14.94 -0.03 25.81
CA GLN A 303 14.75 1.35 26.25
C GLN A 303 15.64 2.35 25.50
N ASN A 304 16.59 1.84 24.71
CA ASN A 304 17.52 2.67 23.97
C ASN A 304 16.94 3.00 22.59
N LEU A 305 16.74 4.30 22.32
CA LEU A 305 16.15 4.81 21.11
C LEU A 305 16.90 4.35 19.84
N VAL A 306 18.22 4.41 19.87
CA VAL A 306 19.07 4.03 18.72
C VAL A 306 18.91 2.54 18.38
N LEU A 307 18.85 1.68 19.39
CA LEU A 307 18.63 0.25 19.19
C LEU A 307 17.23 -0.02 18.61
N ILE A 308 16.20 0.67 19.09
CA ILE A 308 14.83 0.57 18.55
C ILE A 308 14.82 0.95 17.07
N GLN A 309 15.49 2.04 16.69
CA GLN A 309 15.62 2.45 15.28
C GLN A 309 16.31 1.39 14.42
N ILE A 310 17.42 0.81 14.91
CA ILE A 310 18.14 -0.24 14.20
C ILE A 310 17.25 -1.47 13.98
N PHE A 311 16.51 -1.91 15.00
CA PHE A 311 15.61 -3.05 14.86
C PHE A 311 14.41 -2.74 13.97
N ALA A 312 13.91 -1.49 13.93
CA ALA A 312 12.88 -1.06 12.99
C ALA A 312 13.39 -1.15 11.54
N VAL A 313 14.59 -0.64 11.26
CA VAL A 313 15.23 -0.75 9.94
C VAL A 313 15.44 -2.21 9.55
N LEU A 314 15.98 -3.04 10.43
CA LEU A 314 16.18 -4.47 10.16
C LEU A 314 14.85 -5.18 9.87
N SER A 315 13.79 -4.89 10.64
CA SER A 315 12.47 -5.49 10.41
C SER A 315 11.93 -5.14 9.02
N GLY A 316 12.12 -3.89 8.56
CA GLY A 316 11.73 -3.45 7.21
C GLY A 316 12.50 -4.19 6.11
N ILE A 317 13.82 -4.34 6.25
CA ILE A 317 14.68 -5.07 5.29
C ILE A 317 14.23 -6.52 5.19
N PHE A 318 14.06 -7.22 6.31
CA PHE A 318 13.65 -8.62 6.31
C PHE A 318 12.21 -8.84 5.84
N TYR A 319 11.33 -7.84 6.01
CA TYR A 319 9.96 -7.91 5.52
C TYR A 319 9.86 -7.97 4.00
N SER A 320 10.77 -7.33 3.29
CA SER A 320 10.76 -7.23 1.83
C SER A 320 11.78 -8.13 1.13
N MET A 321 12.61 -8.84 1.89
CA MET A 321 13.56 -9.83 1.38
C MET A 321 12.85 -11.03 0.73
#